data_34888b5e1847e4454e67a9d15824c25b
#
_entry.id   34888b5e1847e4454e67a9d15824c25b
#
_cell.length_a   1.000
_cell.length_b   1.000
_cell.length_c   1.000
_cell.angle_alpha   90.00
_cell.angle_beta   90.00
_cell.angle_gamma   90.00
#
_symmetry.space_group_name_H-M   'P 1'
#
loop_
_entity.id
_entity.type
_entity.pdbx_description
1 polymer ?
#
loop_
_entity_poly.entity_id
_entity_poly.type
_entity_poly.pdbx_seq_one_letter_code
_entity_poly.pdbx_strand_id
1 'polypeptide(L)'
;MVSALYVVLGSLFILKFLLDVVRLRRQYRVSIGDGGVSDLQLAIRIHGNAVENIPIAMFLLVMMEMNGADIWMLHLLGLFFFFGRMMHAWGLRSRTVLWRRNGMILTLLSLAGMVLVNLLFLPWDLVFGLS
;
A
#
# COMPACT_ATOMS: atom_id res chain seq x y z
N MET A 1 -16.69 2.60 -10.50
CA MET A 1 -15.38 1.95 -10.32
C MET A 1 -15.24 1.42 -8.89
N VAL A 2 -15.16 0.12 -8.76
CA VAL A 2 -14.99 -0.53 -7.44
C VAL A 2 -13.61 -0.24 -6.86
N SER A 3 -12.58 -0.13 -7.72
CA SER A 3 -11.23 0.20 -7.28
C SER A 3 -11.14 1.56 -6.57
N ALA A 4 -12.07 2.47 -6.84
CA ALA A 4 -12.12 3.77 -6.15
C ALA A 4 -12.23 3.60 -4.62
N LEU A 5 -12.92 2.56 -4.15
CA LEU A 5 -12.99 2.25 -2.72
C LEU A 5 -11.59 2.04 -2.14
N TYR A 6 -10.77 1.26 -2.83
CA TYR A 6 -9.41 0.98 -2.37
C TYR A 6 -8.50 2.19 -2.47
N VAL A 7 -8.69 3.04 -3.49
CA VAL A 7 -7.95 4.31 -3.61
C VAL A 7 -8.27 5.21 -2.41
N VAL A 8 -9.54 5.30 -2.02
CA VAL A 8 -9.95 6.09 -0.84
C VAL A 8 -9.33 5.50 0.43
N LEU A 9 -9.40 4.17 0.60
CA LEU A 9 -8.80 3.51 1.76
C LEU A 9 -7.29 3.75 1.82
N GLY A 10 -6.59 3.61 0.69
CA GLY A 10 -5.15 3.86 0.61
C GLY A 10 -4.80 5.29 0.96
N SER A 11 -5.58 6.24 0.46
CA SER A 11 -5.39 7.66 0.78
C SER A 11 -5.60 7.94 2.27
N LEU A 12 -6.59 7.30 2.89
CA LEU A 12 -6.83 7.42 4.33
C LEU A 12 -5.68 6.84 5.14
N PHE A 13 -5.10 5.72 4.74
CA PHE A 13 -3.92 5.16 5.39
C PHE A 13 -2.73 6.12 5.33
N ILE A 14 -2.45 6.66 4.15
CA ILE A 14 -1.34 7.60 3.97
C ILE A 14 -1.56 8.85 4.82
N LEU A 15 -2.77 9.40 4.79
CA LEU A 15 -3.12 10.59 5.58
C LEU A 15 -2.98 10.33 7.07
N LYS A 16 -3.48 9.19 7.55
CA LYS A 16 -3.38 8.80 8.96
C LYS A 16 -1.91 8.72 9.40
N PHE A 17 -1.08 8.06 8.63
CA PHE A 17 0.34 7.90 8.96
C PHE A 17 1.08 9.24 8.88
N LEU A 18 0.72 10.11 7.94
CA LEU A 18 1.27 11.46 7.86
C LEU A 18 0.92 12.27 9.11
N LEU A 19 -0.35 12.22 9.53
CA LEU A 19 -0.80 12.93 10.73
C LEU A 19 -0.09 12.41 11.99
N ASP A 20 0.20 11.12 12.07
CA ASP A 20 0.99 10.57 13.17
C ASP A 20 2.39 11.19 13.22
N VAL A 21 3.03 11.33 12.06
CA VAL A 21 4.36 11.97 11.97
C VAL A 21 4.26 13.43 12.40
N VAL A 22 3.28 14.18 11.90
CA VAL A 22 3.11 15.59 12.27
C VAL A 22 2.89 15.75 13.77
N ARG A 23 2.04 14.90 14.35
CA ARG A 23 1.75 14.94 15.78
C ARG A 23 3.03 14.71 16.62
N LEU A 24 3.82 13.71 16.27
CA LEU A 24 5.04 13.39 16.98
C LEU A 24 6.12 14.48 16.80
N ARG A 25 6.21 15.06 15.62
CA ARG A 25 7.12 16.19 15.38
C ARG A 25 6.79 17.38 16.28
N ARG A 26 5.52 17.67 16.47
CA ARG A 26 5.08 18.74 17.37
C ARG A 26 5.37 18.38 18.82
N GLN A 27 5.11 17.15 19.21
CA GLN A 27 5.31 16.67 20.58
C GLN A 27 6.78 16.75 20.99
N TYR A 28 7.69 16.32 20.11
CA TYR A 28 9.11 16.26 20.40
C TYR A 28 9.90 17.46 19.86
N ARG A 29 9.23 18.39 19.18
CA ARG A 29 9.83 19.59 18.59
C ARG A 29 10.96 19.27 17.63
N VAL A 30 10.74 18.30 16.73
CA VAL A 30 11.68 17.87 15.71
C VAL A 30 11.16 18.27 14.34
N SER A 31 11.79 19.24 13.69
CA SER A 31 11.34 19.73 12.37
C SER A 31 11.87 18.92 11.20
N ILE A 32 13.07 18.37 11.32
CA ILE A 32 13.73 17.60 10.26
C ILE A 32 14.35 16.35 10.87
N GLY A 33 14.32 15.24 10.13
CA GLY A 33 14.85 13.98 10.59
C GLY A 33 14.00 13.37 11.72
N ASP A 34 14.59 12.52 12.51
CA ASP A 34 13.92 11.86 13.63
C ASP A 34 14.38 12.37 15.02
N GLY A 35 15.40 13.21 15.05
CA GLY A 35 15.91 13.77 16.31
C GLY A 35 16.39 12.73 17.31
N GLY A 36 16.64 11.49 16.87
CA GLY A 36 16.97 10.38 17.76
C GLY A 36 15.77 9.82 18.53
N VAL A 37 14.54 10.29 18.22
CA VAL A 37 13.31 9.85 18.89
C VAL A 37 12.81 8.57 18.25
N SER A 38 12.80 7.48 19.00
CA SER A 38 12.41 6.15 18.51
C SER A 38 10.98 6.11 17.96
N ASP A 39 10.03 6.72 18.65
CA ASP A 39 8.63 6.73 18.22
C ASP A 39 8.44 7.50 16.90
N LEU A 40 9.14 8.62 16.75
CA LEU A 40 9.11 9.40 15.52
C LEU A 40 9.76 8.63 14.38
N GLN A 41 10.88 7.95 14.63
CA GLN A 41 11.54 7.12 13.63
C GLN A 41 10.61 6.03 13.10
N LEU A 42 9.88 5.34 13.98
CA LEU A 42 8.90 4.33 13.57
C LEU A 42 7.76 4.93 12.75
N ALA A 43 7.22 6.07 13.18
CA ALA A 43 6.15 6.75 12.44
C ALA A 43 6.59 7.17 11.04
N ILE A 44 7.80 7.68 10.90
CA ILE A 44 8.39 8.05 9.61
C ILE A 44 8.53 6.80 8.72
N ARG A 45 8.98 5.68 9.27
CA ARG A 45 9.12 4.43 8.52
C ARG A 45 7.77 3.89 8.06
N ILE A 46 6.76 3.91 8.91
CA ILE A 46 5.41 3.45 8.57
C ILE A 46 4.84 4.30 7.44
N HIS A 47 4.94 5.62 7.54
CA HIS A 47 4.48 6.55 6.50
C HIS A 47 5.25 6.36 5.20
N GLY A 48 6.59 6.32 5.25
CA GLY A 48 7.42 6.15 4.07
C GLY A 48 7.12 4.84 3.34
N ASN A 49 6.98 3.75 4.07
CA ASN A 49 6.65 2.45 3.49
C ASN A 49 5.27 2.46 2.83
N ALA A 50 4.28 3.13 3.44
CA ALA A 50 2.96 3.29 2.85
C ALA A 50 3.03 4.08 1.54
N VAL A 51 3.75 5.19 1.51
CA VAL A 51 3.91 6.02 0.30
C VAL A 51 4.64 5.25 -0.81
N GLU A 52 5.55 4.36 -0.46
CA GLU A 52 6.28 3.54 -1.43
C GLU A 52 5.41 2.46 -2.07
N ASN A 53 4.44 1.91 -1.34
CA ASN A 53 3.70 0.72 -1.77
C ASN A 53 2.26 0.99 -2.19
N ILE A 54 1.54 1.85 -1.48
CA ILE A 54 0.11 2.07 -1.74
C ILE A 54 -0.17 2.66 -3.12
N PRO A 55 0.54 3.71 -3.59
CA PRO A 55 0.22 4.30 -4.89
C PRO A 55 0.35 3.31 -6.05
N ILE A 56 1.41 2.50 -6.08
CA ILE A 56 1.57 1.53 -7.17
C ILE A 56 0.48 0.45 -7.13
N ALA A 57 0.09 -0.01 -5.94
CA ALA A 57 -0.99 -0.96 -5.79
C ALA A 57 -2.32 -0.38 -6.28
N MET A 58 -2.59 0.89 -5.97
CA MET A 58 -3.81 1.56 -6.43
C MET A 58 -3.83 1.72 -7.95
N PHE A 59 -2.71 2.09 -8.56
CA PHE A 59 -2.60 2.11 -10.01
C PHE A 59 -2.92 0.74 -10.61
N LEU A 60 -2.34 -0.32 -10.09
CA LEU A 60 -2.57 -1.66 -10.58
C LEU A 60 -4.04 -2.09 -10.46
N LEU A 61 -4.68 -1.76 -9.34
CA LEU A 61 -6.11 -2.08 -9.15
C LEU A 61 -6.99 -1.32 -10.15
N VAL A 62 -6.74 -0.03 -10.34
CA VAL A 62 -7.51 0.78 -11.29
C VAL A 62 -7.30 0.27 -12.71
N MET A 63 -6.05 -0.01 -13.09
CA MET A 63 -5.73 -0.47 -14.43
C MET A 63 -6.37 -1.81 -14.74
N MET A 64 -6.33 -2.77 -13.80
CA MET A 64 -6.96 -4.07 -14.04
C MET A 64 -8.48 -3.95 -14.11
N GLU A 65 -9.11 -3.06 -13.36
CA GLU A 65 -10.54 -2.82 -13.48
C GLU A 65 -10.90 -2.22 -14.82
N MET A 66 -10.14 -1.22 -15.28
CA MET A 66 -10.36 -0.58 -16.57
C MET A 66 -10.21 -1.55 -17.74
N ASN A 67 -9.36 -2.55 -17.60
CA ASN A 67 -9.14 -3.57 -18.62
C ASN A 67 -10.06 -4.79 -18.46
N GLY A 68 -11.06 -4.72 -17.61
CA GLY A 68 -12.14 -5.70 -17.56
C GLY A 68 -11.92 -6.86 -16.58
N ALA A 69 -10.99 -6.74 -15.63
CA ALA A 69 -10.84 -7.76 -14.61
C ALA A 69 -12.11 -7.90 -13.77
N ASP A 70 -12.38 -9.11 -13.31
CA ASP A 70 -13.57 -9.38 -12.51
C ASP A 70 -13.51 -8.69 -11.14
N ILE A 71 -14.66 -8.28 -10.64
CA ILE A 71 -14.77 -7.55 -9.39
C ILE A 71 -14.20 -8.35 -8.21
N TRP A 72 -14.38 -9.67 -8.20
CA TRP A 72 -13.86 -10.50 -7.12
C TRP A 72 -12.33 -10.47 -7.04
N MET A 73 -11.65 -10.34 -8.19
CA MET A 73 -10.18 -10.21 -8.23
C MET A 73 -9.73 -8.90 -7.56
N LEU A 74 -10.43 -7.81 -7.81
CA LEU A 74 -10.17 -6.52 -7.18
C LEU A 74 -10.30 -6.61 -5.66
N HIS A 75 -11.38 -7.20 -5.18
CA HIS A 75 -11.61 -7.36 -3.75
C HIS A 75 -10.58 -8.28 -3.10
N LEU A 76 -10.30 -9.41 -3.74
CA LEU A 76 -9.33 -10.37 -3.20
C LEU A 76 -7.95 -9.73 -3.04
N LEU A 77 -7.43 -9.14 -4.12
CA LEU A 77 -6.10 -8.54 -4.12
C LEU A 77 -6.04 -7.27 -3.26
N GLY A 78 -7.07 -6.44 -3.34
CA GLY A 78 -7.17 -5.22 -2.53
C GLY A 78 -7.20 -5.52 -1.04
N LEU A 79 -8.02 -6.47 -0.62
CA LEU A 79 -8.14 -6.85 0.78
C LEU A 79 -6.85 -7.46 1.31
N PHE A 80 -6.23 -8.38 0.57
CA PHE A 80 -4.95 -8.97 0.98
C PHE A 80 -3.86 -7.92 1.07
N PHE A 81 -3.83 -6.99 0.12
CA PHE A 81 -2.86 -5.91 0.15
C PHE A 81 -2.99 -5.05 1.41
N PHE A 82 -4.20 -4.58 1.71
CA PHE A 82 -4.41 -3.73 2.88
C PHE A 82 -4.22 -4.48 4.19
N PHE A 83 -4.61 -5.75 4.24
CA PHE A 83 -4.34 -6.58 5.39
C PHE A 83 -2.83 -6.71 5.64
N GLY A 84 -2.06 -6.91 4.58
CA GLY A 84 -0.59 -6.94 4.66
C GLY A 84 -0.02 -5.61 5.15
N ARG A 85 -0.56 -4.49 4.69
CA ARG A 85 -0.13 -3.17 5.15
C ARG A 85 -0.43 -2.94 6.62
N MET A 86 -1.59 -3.37 7.08
CA MET A 86 -1.95 -3.28 8.49
C MET A 86 -1.03 -4.14 9.36
N MET A 87 -0.75 -5.37 8.94
CA MET A 87 0.18 -6.26 9.65
C MET A 87 1.58 -5.66 9.72
N HIS A 88 2.07 -5.10 8.62
CA HIS A 88 3.39 -4.47 8.56
C HIS A 88 3.48 -3.27 9.49
N ALA A 89 2.49 -2.38 9.47
CA ALA A 89 2.45 -1.21 10.33
C ALA A 89 2.37 -1.61 11.80
N TRP A 90 1.53 -2.60 12.12
CA TRP A 90 1.42 -3.13 13.47
C TRP A 90 2.75 -3.73 13.94
N GLY A 91 3.43 -4.48 13.05
CA GLY A 91 4.72 -5.07 13.36
C GLY A 91 5.79 -4.02 13.68
N LEU A 92 5.80 -2.92 12.96
CA LEU A 92 6.70 -1.80 13.25
C LEU A 92 6.39 -1.15 14.59
N ARG A 93 5.10 -0.89 14.86
CA ARG A 93 4.68 -0.23 16.11
C ARG A 93 4.92 -1.10 17.33
N SER A 94 4.61 -2.39 17.24
CA SER A 94 4.79 -3.35 18.34
C SER A 94 6.22 -3.88 18.43
N ARG A 95 7.08 -3.51 17.48
CA ARG A 95 8.48 -3.97 17.37
C ARG A 95 8.55 -5.49 17.27
N THR A 96 7.56 -6.10 16.61
CA THR A 96 7.48 -7.54 16.39
C THR A 96 7.91 -7.87 14.97
N VAL A 97 9.07 -8.49 14.84
CA VAL A 97 9.66 -8.82 13.52
C VAL A 97 8.75 -9.74 12.72
N LEU A 98 8.08 -10.69 13.38
CA LEU A 98 7.21 -11.66 12.71
C LEU A 98 6.06 -10.98 11.97
N TRP A 99 5.34 -10.06 12.63
CA TRP A 99 4.23 -9.32 12.01
C TRP A 99 4.70 -8.42 10.88
N ARG A 100 5.82 -7.73 11.09
CA ARG A 100 6.41 -6.87 10.07
C ARG A 100 6.79 -7.67 8.82
N ARG A 101 7.49 -8.78 9.00
CA ARG A 101 7.94 -9.65 7.91
C ARG A 101 6.75 -10.25 7.17
N ASN A 102 5.79 -10.83 7.88
CA ASN A 102 4.63 -11.47 7.28
C ASN A 102 3.75 -10.46 6.55
N GLY A 103 3.59 -9.27 7.11
CA GLY A 103 2.88 -8.19 6.44
C GLY A 103 3.54 -7.78 5.13
N MET A 104 4.86 -7.70 5.11
CA MET A 104 5.60 -7.39 3.88
C MET A 104 5.48 -8.52 2.86
N ILE A 105 5.58 -9.77 3.27
CA ILE A 105 5.40 -10.92 2.38
C ILE A 105 4.01 -10.87 1.75
N LEU A 106 2.97 -10.65 2.55
CA LEU A 106 1.60 -10.57 2.04
C LEU A 106 1.43 -9.41 1.07
N THR A 107 2.05 -8.27 1.35
CA THR A 107 2.06 -7.11 0.46
C THR A 107 2.71 -7.45 -0.88
N LEU A 108 3.88 -8.09 -0.86
CA LEU A 108 4.60 -8.45 -2.07
C LEU A 108 3.84 -9.47 -2.90
N LEU A 109 3.23 -10.46 -2.25
CA LEU A 109 2.39 -11.45 -2.94
C LEU A 109 1.17 -10.81 -3.58
N SER A 110 0.54 -9.85 -2.89
CA SER A 110 -0.60 -9.11 -3.44
C SER A 110 -0.19 -8.28 -4.65
N LEU A 111 0.94 -7.58 -4.56
CA LEU A 111 1.47 -6.80 -5.69
C LEU A 111 1.81 -7.69 -6.88
N ALA A 112 2.46 -8.83 -6.64
CA ALA A 112 2.78 -9.79 -7.68
C ALA A 112 1.50 -10.31 -8.34
N GLY A 113 0.46 -10.59 -7.55
CA GLY A 113 -0.85 -10.99 -8.06
C GLY A 113 -1.50 -9.91 -8.91
N MET A 114 -1.41 -8.65 -8.49
CA MET A 114 -1.91 -7.52 -9.27
C MET A 114 -1.18 -7.36 -10.60
N VAL A 115 0.13 -7.53 -10.60
CA VAL A 115 0.93 -7.50 -11.84
C VAL A 115 0.48 -8.62 -12.77
N LEU A 116 0.32 -9.84 -12.25
CA LEU A 116 -0.09 -10.99 -13.04
C LEU A 116 -1.47 -10.78 -13.65
N VAL A 117 -2.44 -10.32 -12.86
CA VAL A 117 -3.81 -10.04 -13.36
C VAL A 117 -3.77 -8.95 -14.43
N ASN A 118 -2.99 -7.89 -14.21
CA ASN A 118 -2.82 -6.84 -15.23
C ASN A 118 -2.27 -7.41 -16.53
N LEU A 119 -1.28 -8.30 -16.46
CA LEU A 119 -0.72 -8.95 -17.65
C LEU A 119 -1.79 -9.78 -18.38
N LEU A 120 -2.65 -10.49 -17.66
CA LEU A 120 -3.70 -11.30 -18.26
C LEU A 120 -4.78 -10.45 -18.92
N PHE A 121 -5.09 -9.29 -18.39
CA PHE A 121 -6.15 -8.42 -18.90
C PHE A 121 -5.64 -7.27 -19.79
N LEU A 122 -4.34 -7.22 -20.10
CA LEU A 122 -3.83 -6.24 -21.06
C LEU A 122 -4.50 -6.43 -22.41
N PRO A 123 -4.78 -5.32 -23.12
CA PRO A 123 -5.31 -5.41 -24.49
C PRO A 123 -4.19 -5.78 -25.47
N TRP A 124 -3.80 -7.04 -25.47
CA TRP A 124 -2.64 -7.52 -26.24
C TRP A 124 -2.77 -7.25 -27.74
N ASP A 125 -3.99 -7.27 -28.27
CA ASP A 125 -4.26 -6.93 -29.67
C ASP A 125 -3.79 -5.50 -29.99
N LEU A 126 -4.08 -4.57 -29.10
CA LEU A 126 -3.67 -3.16 -29.27
C LEU A 126 -2.18 -3.00 -29.00
N VAL A 127 -1.64 -3.70 -28.01
CA VAL A 127 -0.23 -3.62 -27.66
C VAL A 127 0.66 -4.05 -28.82
N PHE A 128 0.28 -5.12 -29.52
CA PHE A 128 1.04 -5.64 -30.66
C PHE A 128 0.55 -5.13 -32.01
N GLY A 129 -0.47 -4.27 -32.04
CA GLY A 129 -0.99 -3.73 -33.31
C GLY A 129 -1.67 -4.77 -34.19
N LEU A 130 -2.30 -5.80 -33.58
CA LEU A 130 -2.94 -6.89 -34.29
C LEU A 130 -4.43 -6.64 -34.61
N SER A 131 -4.98 -5.54 -34.15
CA SER A 131 -6.40 -5.19 -34.34
C SER A 131 -6.63 -4.37 -35.57
#